data_c7f6dcd15768172c6df3de08e640f1c9
#
_entry.id   c7f6dcd15768172c6df3de08e640f1c9
#
_cell.length_a   1.000
_cell.length_b   1.000
_cell.length_c   1.000
_cell.angle_alpha   90.00
_cell.angle_beta   90.00
_cell.angle_gamma   90.00
#
_symmetry.space_group_name_H-M   'P 1'
#
loop_
_entity.id
_entity.type
_entity.pdbx_description
1 polymer ?
#
loop_
_entity_poly.entity_id
_entity_poly.type
_entity_poly.pdbx_seq_one_letter_code
_entity_poly.pdbx_strand_id
1 'polypeptide(L)'
;LCAHTDAPRLDIRPCPLYEKDGLGMLRTHYYGGIKKYQWATIPLAIHGIIVKKGGERITVSIGENENEPVLYISDLPKHLSAEQAKKPMGDGINGENLNLVAASLTAEEEQAVLSLQQKLLALLNERYGIDEADLLSAELEIVPAGKARDAGLDGSLIAAYGHDDRSCVYAGLQAILHTDTPEHTAGLLLLDKEEVGNQGATGMKSHLLENLTARLLRLLNEDEPLAREATL
;
A
#
# COMPACT_ATOMS: atom_id res chain seq x y z
N LEU A 1 -1.85 7.96 -23.49
CA LEU A 1 -2.34 6.85 -22.69
C LEU A 1 -2.20 7.17 -21.21
N CYS A 2 -3.13 6.66 -20.40
CA CYS A 2 -3.13 6.89 -18.95
C CYS A 2 -3.57 5.60 -18.24
N ALA A 3 -2.91 5.28 -17.13
CA ALA A 3 -3.25 4.19 -16.23
C ALA A 3 -2.77 4.54 -14.81
N HIS A 4 -3.28 3.85 -13.77
CA HIS A 4 -2.82 4.10 -12.41
C HIS A 4 -2.00 2.93 -11.83
N THR A 5 -1.15 3.24 -10.88
CA THR A 5 -0.20 2.29 -10.29
C THR A 5 -0.53 1.93 -8.85
N ASP A 6 -1.35 2.73 -8.18
CA ASP A 6 -1.84 2.44 -6.84
C ASP A 6 -2.94 1.39 -6.85
N ALA A 7 -3.16 0.74 -5.73
CA ALA A 7 -4.22 -0.23 -5.50
C ALA A 7 -4.79 -0.06 -4.09
N PRO A 8 -6.04 -0.47 -3.84
CA PRO A 8 -6.63 -0.41 -2.51
C PRO A 8 -5.81 -1.21 -1.51
N ARG A 9 -5.53 -0.63 -0.34
CA ARG A 9 -4.65 -1.20 0.67
C ARG A 9 -4.98 -0.70 2.07
N LEU A 10 -4.16 -1.08 3.03
CA LEU A 10 -4.13 -0.43 4.34
C LEU A 10 -2.83 0.37 4.46
N ASP A 11 -2.91 1.53 5.09
CA ASP A 11 -1.75 2.34 5.46
C ASP A 11 -1.56 2.32 6.97
N ILE A 12 -0.31 2.32 7.43
CA ILE A 12 0.02 2.45 8.85
C ILE A 12 -0.18 3.91 9.27
N ARG A 13 -0.89 4.13 10.37
CA ARG A 13 -1.09 5.48 10.93
C ARG A 13 0.18 6.01 11.60
N PRO A 14 0.38 7.33 11.67
CA PRO A 14 1.35 7.93 12.59
C PRO A 14 1.09 7.43 14.02
N CYS A 15 2.15 7.18 14.81
CA CYS A 15 2.06 6.60 16.14
C CYS A 15 1.26 5.29 16.19
N PRO A 16 1.68 4.27 15.41
CA PRO A 16 0.85 3.09 15.18
C PRO A 16 0.85 2.10 16.33
N LEU A 17 1.88 2.12 17.17
CA LEU A 17 2.12 1.11 18.20
C LEU A 17 1.14 1.23 19.36
N TYR A 18 0.46 0.15 19.71
CA TYR A 18 -0.37 0.06 20.91
C TYR A 18 -0.51 -1.38 21.37
N GLU A 19 -0.99 -1.53 22.58
CA GLU A 19 -1.27 -2.83 23.19
C GLU A 19 -2.76 -3.02 23.39
N LYS A 20 -3.26 -4.21 23.09
CA LYS A 20 -4.66 -4.59 23.33
C LYS A 20 -4.74 -6.09 23.55
N ASP A 21 -5.44 -6.48 24.62
CA ASP A 21 -5.74 -7.90 24.94
C ASP A 21 -4.49 -8.80 25.00
N GLY A 22 -3.36 -8.27 25.49
CA GLY A 22 -2.07 -8.97 25.54
C GLY A 22 -1.36 -9.13 24.19
N LEU A 23 -1.79 -8.36 23.19
CA LEU A 23 -1.18 -8.35 21.85
C LEU A 23 -0.60 -6.97 21.53
N GLY A 24 0.57 -6.97 20.90
CA GLY A 24 1.15 -5.78 20.28
C GLY A 24 0.54 -5.56 18.92
N MET A 25 -0.03 -4.37 18.72
CA MET A 25 -0.84 -4.03 17.57
C MET A 25 -0.26 -2.83 16.82
N LEU A 26 -0.51 -2.80 15.49
CA LEU A 26 -0.27 -1.63 14.65
C LEU A 26 -1.58 -1.04 14.18
N ARG A 27 -1.77 0.26 14.42
CA ARG A 27 -2.94 1.00 13.93
C ARG A 27 -2.83 1.24 12.44
N THR A 28 -3.94 0.98 11.75
CA THR A 28 -4.05 1.18 10.30
C THR A 28 -5.23 2.10 9.96
N HIS A 29 -5.29 2.49 8.71
CA HIS A 29 -6.51 2.92 8.05
C HIS A 29 -6.53 2.39 6.62
N TYR A 30 -7.72 2.24 6.03
CA TYR A 30 -7.82 1.80 4.65
C TYR A 30 -7.60 2.96 3.67
N TYR A 31 -6.97 2.63 2.56
CA TYR A 31 -6.71 3.48 1.41
C TYR A 31 -7.50 2.94 0.23
N GLY A 32 -8.34 3.79 -0.41
CA GLY A 32 -9.23 3.37 -1.48
C GLY A 32 -10.43 2.53 -1.00
N GLY A 33 -11.10 1.89 -1.91
CA GLY A 33 -12.29 1.07 -1.66
C GLY A 33 -11.95 -0.38 -1.40
N ILE A 34 -11.87 -0.81 -0.14
CA ILE A 34 -11.64 -2.21 0.22
C ILE A 34 -12.91 -2.93 0.66
N LYS A 35 -13.00 -4.22 0.34
CA LYS A 35 -13.95 -5.14 0.98
C LYS A 35 -13.31 -5.64 2.28
N LYS A 36 -13.58 -4.98 3.39
CA LYS A 36 -12.93 -5.17 4.70
C LYS A 36 -12.81 -6.63 5.13
N TYR A 37 -13.84 -7.44 4.86
CA TYR A 37 -13.85 -8.85 5.22
C TYR A 37 -12.82 -9.71 4.47
N GLN A 38 -12.33 -9.26 3.29
CA GLN A 38 -11.30 -9.97 2.54
C GLN A 38 -9.89 -9.78 3.12
N TRP A 39 -9.72 -8.82 4.01
CA TRP A 39 -8.43 -8.47 4.61
C TRP A 39 -8.17 -9.15 5.95
N ALA A 40 -9.21 -9.70 6.56
CA ALA A 40 -9.08 -10.46 7.80
C ALA A 40 -8.60 -11.88 7.52
N THR A 41 -7.78 -12.42 8.44
CA THR A 41 -7.29 -13.81 8.45
C THR A 41 -6.41 -14.23 7.25
N ILE A 42 -5.95 -13.28 6.46
CA ILE A 42 -4.98 -13.54 5.39
C ILE A 42 -3.58 -13.07 5.80
N PRO A 43 -2.51 -13.67 5.26
CA PRO A 43 -1.16 -13.16 5.44
C PRO A 43 -1.02 -11.77 4.83
N LEU A 44 -0.43 -10.85 5.58
CA LEU A 44 -0.18 -9.48 5.16
C LEU A 44 1.30 -9.13 5.27
N ALA A 45 1.76 -8.32 4.34
CA ALA A 45 3.12 -7.78 4.26
C ALA A 45 3.10 -6.26 4.44
N ILE A 46 4.23 -5.69 4.86
CA ILE A 46 4.44 -4.24 4.96
C ILE A 46 5.52 -3.83 3.97
N HIS A 47 5.23 -2.81 3.18
CA HIS A 47 6.18 -2.15 2.30
C HIS A 47 6.19 -0.66 2.53
N GLY A 48 7.29 -0.01 2.23
CA GLY A 48 7.33 1.45 2.22
C GLY A 48 8.67 2.05 2.52
N ILE A 49 8.64 3.32 2.89
CA ILE A 49 9.83 4.13 3.14
C ILE A 49 9.65 4.92 4.42
N ILE A 50 10.73 4.99 5.18
CA ILE A 50 10.88 5.86 6.33
C ILE A 50 11.98 6.86 6.03
N VAL A 51 11.73 8.15 6.25
CA VAL A 51 12.73 9.21 6.07
C VAL A 51 13.12 9.73 7.45
N LYS A 52 14.36 9.44 7.88
CA LYS A 52 14.89 9.91 9.14
C LYS A 52 15.14 11.43 9.15
N LYS A 53 15.21 12.01 10.33
CA LYS A 53 15.48 13.44 10.52
C LYS A 53 16.70 13.96 9.74
N GLY A 54 17.72 13.14 9.51
CA GLY A 54 18.91 13.46 8.72
C GLY A 54 18.74 13.33 7.20
N GLY A 55 17.56 12.95 6.69
CA GLY A 55 17.29 12.74 5.27
C GLY A 55 17.64 11.33 4.77
N GLU A 56 18.13 10.46 5.64
CA GLU A 56 18.36 9.05 5.32
C GLU A 56 17.02 8.35 5.03
N ARG A 57 17.00 7.58 3.93
CA ARG A 57 15.82 6.82 3.50
C ARG A 57 16.01 5.35 3.82
N ILE A 58 15.10 4.79 4.58
CA ILE A 58 15.06 3.37 4.96
C ILE A 58 13.91 2.72 4.19
N THR A 59 14.22 1.74 3.35
CA THR A 59 13.19 0.90 2.71
C THR A 59 12.79 -0.20 3.66
N VAL A 60 11.49 -0.32 3.90
CA VAL A 60 10.89 -1.36 4.73
C VAL A 60 10.24 -2.41 3.85
N SER A 61 10.52 -3.68 4.11
CA SER A 61 9.86 -4.84 3.50
C SER A 61 9.78 -5.96 4.53
N ILE A 62 8.58 -6.35 4.91
CA ILE A 62 8.31 -7.39 5.93
C ILE A 62 7.22 -8.32 5.41
N GLY A 63 7.44 -9.63 5.47
CA GLY A 63 6.42 -10.65 5.22
C GLY A 63 6.35 -11.17 3.78
N GLU A 64 7.28 -10.80 2.90
CA GLU A 64 7.32 -11.29 1.52
C GLU A 64 8.12 -12.59 1.34
N ASN A 65 9.13 -12.80 2.15
CA ASN A 65 9.95 -14.01 2.07
C ASN A 65 9.31 -15.15 2.84
N GLU A 66 9.39 -16.36 2.31
CA GLU A 66 8.80 -17.56 2.93
C GLU A 66 9.34 -17.85 4.36
N ASN A 67 10.52 -17.36 4.67
CA ASN A 67 11.15 -17.49 5.99
C ASN A 67 10.91 -16.30 6.93
N GLU A 68 10.15 -15.32 6.50
CA GLU A 68 9.77 -14.16 7.33
C GLU A 68 8.41 -14.34 7.97
N PRO A 69 8.21 -13.79 9.18
CA PRO A 69 6.88 -13.74 9.77
C PRO A 69 5.98 -12.81 8.96
N VAL A 70 4.73 -13.19 8.81
CA VAL A 70 3.67 -12.35 8.24
C VAL A 70 2.87 -11.69 9.36
N LEU A 71 2.18 -10.59 9.01
CA LEU A 71 1.18 -9.98 9.89
C LEU A 71 -0.21 -10.43 9.46
N TYR A 72 -1.20 -10.21 10.32
CA TYR A 72 -2.59 -10.50 9.98
C TYR A 72 -3.55 -9.67 10.81
N ILE A 73 -4.79 -9.58 10.34
CA ILE A 73 -5.92 -9.02 11.07
C ILE A 73 -6.72 -10.19 11.61
N SER A 74 -6.88 -10.25 12.93
CA SER A 74 -7.66 -11.31 13.57
C SER A 74 -9.16 -11.11 13.33
N ASP A 75 -9.90 -12.21 13.25
CA ASP A 75 -11.36 -12.22 13.21
C ASP A 75 -11.90 -13.28 14.16
N LEU A 76 -13.18 -13.19 14.47
CA LEU A 76 -13.86 -14.13 15.36
C LEU A 76 -14.07 -15.48 14.68
N PRO A 77 -13.82 -16.60 15.37
CA PRO A 77 -14.19 -17.92 14.86
C PRO A 77 -15.72 -18.06 14.83
N LYS A 78 -16.21 -18.94 13.97
CA LYS A 78 -17.65 -19.12 13.69
C LYS A 78 -18.54 -19.21 14.94
N HIS A 79 -18.10 -19.93 15.97
CA HIS A 79 -18.88 -20.13 17.20
C HIS A 79 -18.99 -18.89 18.10
N LEU A 80 -18.13 -17.88 17.89
CA LEU A 80 -18.15 -16.59 18.60
C LEU A 80 -18.71 -15.45 17.74
N SER A 81 -18.94 -15.67 16.44
CA SER A 81 -19.32 -14.62 15.48
C SER A 81 -20.82 -14.52 15.19
N ALA A 82 -21.68 -15.08 16.04
CA ALA A 82 -23.13 -15.13 15.78
C ALA A 82 -23.77 -13.74 15.55
N GLU A 83 -23.35 -12.73 16.29
CA GLU A 83 -23.86 -11.35 16.12
C GLU A 83 -23.21 -10.65 14.91
N GLN A 84 -21.94 -10.94 14.62
CA GLN A 84 -21.26 -10.45 13.43
C GLN A 84 -21.92 -11.00 12.16
N ALA A 85 -22.27 -12.28 12.15
CA ALA A 85 -22.90 -12.97 11.01
C ALA A 85 -24.31 -12.44 10.65
N LYS A 86 -24.98 -11.72 11.55
CA LYS A 86 -26.28 -11.07 11.30
C LYS A 86 -26.16 -9.73 10.59
N LYS A 87 -24.95 -9.13 10.57
CA LYS A 87 -24.72 -7.84 9.95
C LYS A 87 -24.63 -7.95 8.44
N PRO A 88 -24.96 -6.88 7.68
CA PRO A 88 -24.61 -6.80 6.28
C PRO A 88 -23.11 -7.04 6.09
N MET A 89 -22.73 -7.66 4.99
CA MET A 89 -21.35 -8.04 4.71
C MET A 89 -20.36 -6.85 4.84
N GLY A 90 -20.76 -5.65 4.41
CA GLY A 90 -19.96 -4.43 4.53
C GLY A 90 -19.71 -3.96 5.96
N ASP A 91 -20.56 -4.40 6.91
CA ASP A 91 -20.55 -3.98 8.32
C ASP A 91 -20.06 -5.08 9.26
N GLY A 92 -19.80 -6.27 8.74
CA GLY A 92 -19.31 -7.42 9.49
C GLY A 92 -17.97 -7.12 10.18
N ILE A 93 -17.11 -6.40 9.52
CA ILE A 93 -15.84 -5.88 10.07
C ILE A 93 -15.85 -4.36 9.96
N ASN A 94 -15.69 -3.67 11.09
CA ASN A 94 -15.55 -2.23 11.11
C ASN A 94 -14.13 -1.80 10.69
N GLY A 95 -13.98 -0.65 10.03
CA GLY A 95 -12.68 -0.11 9.65
C GLY A 95 -11.73 0.05 10.84
N GLU A 96 -12.25 0.42 12.00
CA GLU A 96 -11.50 0.57 13.26
C GLU A 96 -10.88 -0.75 13.78
N ASN A 97 -11.33 -1.90 13.28
CA ASN A 97 -10.85 -3.23 13.68
C ASN A 97 -9.81 -3.80 12.67
N LEU A 98 -9.47 -3.07 11.64
CA LEU A 98 -8.46 -3.49 10.65
C LEU A 98 -7.02 -3.26 11.12
N ASN A 99 -6.75 -3.41 12.42
CA ASN A 99 -5.42 -3.26 12.97
C ASN A 99 -4.66 -4.59 12.93
N LEU A 100 -3.35 -4.49 12.68
CA LEU A 100 -2.50 -5.67 12.56
C LEU A 100 -2.11 -6.22 13.93
N VAL A 101 -2.18 -7.53 14.07
CA VAL A 101 -1.50 -8.26 15.13
C VAL A 101 -0.02 -8.37 14.74
N ALA A 102 0.87 -7.83 15.57
CA ALA A 102 2.29 -7.71 15.27
C ALA A 102 3.21 -8.42 16.27
N ALA A 103 2.81 -8.57 17.52
CA ALA A 103 3.61 -9.25 18.54
C ALA A 103 2.76 -9.79 19.70
N SER A 104 3.34 -10.73 20.45
CA SER A 104 2.89 -11.16 21.77
C SER A 104 4.11 -11.27 22.70
N LEU A 105 3.92 -11.35 24.00
CA LEU A 105 4.98 -11.63 24.96
C LEU A 105 5.12 -13.12 25.18
N THR A 106 6.35 -13.56 25.40
CA THR A 106 6.63 -14.88 26.01
C THR A 106 6.44 -14.80 27.52
N ALA A 107 6.36 -15.95 28.19
CA ALA A 107 6.24 -16.00 29.65
C ALA A 107 7.44 -15.34 30.38
N GLU A 108 8.63 -15.41 29.80
CA GLU A 108 9.83 -14.76 30.32
C GLU A 108 9.78 -13.24 30.19
N GLU A 109 9.30 -12.76 29.04
CA GLU A 109 9.13 -11.33 28.78
C GLU A 109 8.02 -10.72 29.66
N GLU A 110 6.95 -11.44 29.93
CA GLU A 110 5.91 -11.02 30.88
C GLU A 110 6.50 -10.85 32.30
N GLN A 111 7.35 -11.76 32.75
CA GLN A 111 8.02 -11.67 34.03
C GLN A 111 9.02 -10.48 34.09
N ALA A 112 9.61 -10.11 32.97
CA ALA A 112 10.51 -8.95 32.86
C ALA A 112 9.76 -7.60 32.80
N VAL A 113 8.42 -7.60 32.82
CA VAL A 113 7.57 -6.39 32.75
C VAL A 113 7.87 -5.57 31.48
N LEU A 114 8.20 -6.24 30.38
CA LEU A 114 8.44 -5.60 29.10
C LEU A 114 7.08 -5.23 28.46
N SER A 115 6.91 -4.00 28.00
CA SER A 115 5.72 -3.62 27.24
C SER A 115 5.80 -4.10 25.79
N LEU A 116 4.67 -4.49 25.21
CA LEU A 116 4.58 -4.90 23.80
C LEU A 116 4.99 -3.78 22.82
N GLN A 117 4.74 -2.52 23.19
CA GLN A 117 5.23 -1.38 22.40
C GLN A 117 6.76 -1.32 22.38
N GLN A 118 7.40 -1.51 23.53
CA GLN A 118 8.87 -1.56 23.62
C GLN A 118 9.45 -2.74 22.83
N LYS A 119 8.81 -3.91 22.90
CA LYS A 119 9.19 -5.08 22.10
C LYS A 119 9.10 -4.80 20.60
N LEU A 120 7.98 -4.27 20.13
CA LEU A 120 7.80 -3.92 18.71
C LEU A 120 8.82 -2.90 18.24
N LEU A 121 9.06 -1.86 19.05
CA LEU A 121 10.04 -0.84 18.72
C LEU A 121 11.46 -1.42 18.68
N ALA A 122 11.81 -2.30 19.61
CA ALA A 122 13.10 -2.97 19.61
C ALA A 122 13.32 -3.83 18.35
N LEU A 123 12.31 -4.58 17.93
CA LEU A 123 12.36 -5.38 16.67
C LEU A 123 12.53 -4.50 15.43
N LEU A 124 11.84 -3.36 15.37
CA LEU A 124 11.98 -2.41 14.26
C LEU A 124 13.34 -1.70 14.29
N ASN A 125 13.83 -1.37 15.48
CA ASN A 125 15.15 -0.78 15.64
C ASN A 125 16.28 -1.76 15.26
N GLU A 126 16.20 -3.00 15.70
CA GLU A 126 17.18 -4.06 15.36
C GLU A 126 17.27 -4.27 13.85
N ARG A 127 16.11 -4.30 13.16
CA ARG A 127 16.07 -4.62 11.73
C ARG A 127 16.36 -3.41 10.83
N TYR A 128 15.90 -2.24 11.21
CA TYR A 128 15.92 -1.04 10.36
C TYR A 128 16.63 0.15 10.99
N GLY A 129 17.06 0.06 12.24
CA GLY A 129 17.72 1.15 12.95
C GLY A 129 16.81 2.38 13.15
N ILE A 130 15.49 2.19 13.28
CA ILE A 130 14.50 3.26 13.44
C ILE A 130 14.03 3.39 14.87
N ASP A 131 13.71 4.62 15.26
CA ASP A 131 13.10 4.98 16.53
C ASP A 131 11.60 5.29 16.36
N GLU A 132 10.87 5.44 17.48
CA GLU A 132 9.44 5.75 17.46
C GLU A 132 9.14 7.06 16.71
N ALA A 133 10.01 8.07 16.83
CA ALA A 133 9.86 9.34 16.13
C ALA A 133 9.96 9.20 14.60
N ASP A 134 10.72 8.24 14.10
CA ASP A 134 10.87 7.98 12.67
C ASP A 134 9.57 7.46 12.04
N LEU A 135 8.70 6.82 12.84
CA LEU A 135 7.37 6.36 12.39
C LEU A 135 6.42 7.51 12.02
N LEU A 136 6.69 8.73 12.49
CA LEU A 136 5.89 9.92 12.14
C LEU A 136 6.05 10.32 10.66
N SER A 137 7.20 10.03 10.07
CA SER A 137 7.52 10.31 8.66
C SER A 137 7.41 9.07 7.77
N ALA A 138 6.92 7.96 8.31
CA ALA A 138 6.83 6.69 7.61
C ALA A 138 5.64 6.68 6.65
N GLU A 139 5.88 6.27 5.42
CA GLU A 139 4.87 5.86 4.46
C GLU A 139 4.96 4.33 4.33
N LEU A 140 4.14 3.63 5.11
CA LEU A 140 4.12 2.17 5.20
C LEU A 140 2.76 1.64 4.78
N GLU A 141 2.79 0.84 3.74
CA GLU A 141 1.64 0.22 3.08
C GLU A 141 1.55 -1.25 3.46
N ILE A 142 0.33 -1.71 3.71
CA ILE A 142 0.04 -3.10 4.05
C ILE A 142 -0.74 -3.71 2.89
N VAL A 143 -0.23 -4.82 2.39
CA VAL A 143 -0.78 -5.52 1.24
C VAL A 143 -0.88 -7.03 1.53
N PRO A 144 -1.70 -7.80 0.80
CA PRO A 144 -1.66 -9.26 0.87
C PRO A 144 -0.26 -9.77 0.58
N ALA A 145 0.29 -10.59 1.50
CA ALA A 145 1.62 -11.18 1.36
C ALA A 145 1.66 -12.25 0.27
N GLY A 146 2.76 -12.30 -0.45
CA GLY A 146 3.04 -13.35 -1.40
C GLY A 146 3.10 -12.87 -2.85
N LYS A 147 3.83 -13.65 -3.64
CA LYS A 147 4.09 -13.37 -5.05
C LYS A 147 2.88 -13.72 -5.93
N ALA A 148 2.81 -13.08 -7.09
CA ALA A 148 1.92 -13.53 -8.16
C ALA A 148 2.18 -15.01 -8.48
N ARG A 149 1.13 -15.76 -8.78
CA ARG A 149 1.18 -17.20 -9.09
C ARG A 149 0.30 -17.50 -10.28
N ASP A 150 0.67 -18.54 -11.01
CA ASP A 150 -0.24 -19.14 -11.97
C ASP A 150 -1.48 -19.69 -11.24
N ALA A 151 -2.64 -19.50 -11.85
CA ALA A 151 -3.93 -19.92 -11.34
C ALA A 151 -4.68 -20.74 -12.39
N GLY A 152 -5.63 -21.57 -11.92
CA GLY A 152 -6.27 -22.62 -12.72
C GLY A 152 -5.40 -23.89 -12.74
N LEU A 153 -6.03 -25.03 -12.99
CA LEU A 153 -5.30 -26.31 -13.09
C LEU A 153 -4.34 -26.34 -14.27
N ASP A 154 -4.61 -25.56 -15.29
CA ASP A 154 -3.83 -25.42 -16.52
C ASP A 154 -2.83 -24.26 -16.47
N GLY A 155 -2.81 -23.48 -15.37
CA GLY A 155 -1.94 -22.31 -15.23
C GLY A 155 -2.25 -21.17 -16.20
N SER A 156 -3.46 -21.11 -16.76
CA SER A 156 -3.82 -20.12 -17.79
C SER A 156 -4.16 -18.74 -17.23
N LEU A 157 -4.29 -18.60 -15.92
CA LEU A 157 -4.65 -17.38 -15.22
C LEU A 157 -3.50 -16.94 -14.30
N ILE A 158 -3.54 -15.70 -13.86
CA ILE A 158 -2.62 -15.15 -12.87
C ILE A 158 -3.41 -14.72 -11.64
N ALA A 159 -3.06 -15.26 -10.48
CA ALA A 159 -3.55 -14.79 -9.20
C ALA A 159 -2.53 -13.82 -8.60
N ALA A 160 -2.93 -12.57 -8.40
CA ALA A 160 -2.08 -11.54 -7.84
C ALA A 160 -2.92 -10.42 -7.21
N TYR A 161 -2.31 -9.68 -6.30
CA TYR A 161 -2.82 -8.41 -5.82
C TYR A 161 -2.49 -7.28 -6.81
N GLY A 162 -3.40 -6.32 -6.96
CA GLY A 162 -3.14 -5.10 -7.75
C GLY A 162 -3.33 -5.26 -9.26
N HIS A 163 -4.16 -6.22 -9.74
CA HIS A 163 -4.54 -6.30 -11.16
C HIS A 163 -5.19 -5.01 -11.65
N ASP A 164 -6.00 -4.40 -10.84
CA ASP A 164 -6.50 -3.05 -11.00
C ASP A 164 -5.50 -2.08 -10.38
N ASP A 165 -4.78 -1.27 -11.15
CA ASP A 165 -4.89 -1.16 -12.62
C ASP A 165 -3.58 -1.58 -13.34
N ARG A 166 -2.76 -2.42 -12.72
CA ARG A 166 -1.47 -2.86 -13.30
C ARG A 166 -1.61 -3.60 -14.62
N SER A 167 -2.79 -4.18 -14.90
CA SER A 167 -3.08 -4.77 -16.19
C SER A 167 -3.12 -3.71 -17.30
N CYS A 168 -3.75 -2.56 -17.06
CA CYS A 168 -3.74 -1.44 -18.00
C CYS A 168 -2.37 -0.74 -18.07
N VAL A 169 -1.67 -0.64 -16.92
CA VAL A 169 -0.27 -0.18 -16.89
C VAL A 169 0.60 -1.01 -17.83
N TYR A 170 0.51 -2.34 -17.74
CA TYR A 170 1.25 -3.25 -18.61
C TYR A 170 0.88 -3.07 -20.07
N ALA A 171 -0.41 -3.03 -20.40
CA ALA A 171 -0.88 -2.83 -21.76
C ALA A 171 -0.40 -1.49 -22.34
N GLY A 172 -0.50 -0.41 -21.57
CA GLY A 172 -0.01 0.91 -21.97
C GLY A 172 1.50 0.94 -22.17
N LEU A 173 2.25 0.31 -21.27
CA LEU A 173 3.72 0.19 -21.40
C LEU A 173 4.11 -0.57 -22.66
N GLN A 174 3.47 -1.71 -22.94
CA GLN A 174 3.73 -2.48 -24.16
C GLN A 174 3.40 -1.67 -25.41
N ALA A 175 2.32 -0.91 -25.42
CA ALA A 175 1.95 -0.06 -26.53
C ALA A 175 3.04 0.99 -26.82
N ILE A 176 3.55 1.68 -25.79
CA ILE A 176 4.62 2.68 -25.96
C ILE A 176 5.92 2.02 -26.41
N LEU A 177 6.33 0.90 -25.82
CA LEU A 177 7.58 0.21 -26.17
C LEU A 177 7.59 -0.36 -27.59
N HIS A 178 6.42 -0.68 -28.16
CA HIS A 178 6.28 -1.20 -29.53
C HIS A 178 5.92 -0.11 -30.56
N THR A 179 5.90 1.16 -30.17
CA THR A 179 5.67 2.27 -31.10
C THR A 179 7.00 2.81 -31.59
N ASP A 180 7.39 2.45 -32.82
CA ASP A 180 8.70 2.81 -33.37
C ASP A 180 8.78 4.29 -33.74
N THR A 181 7.88 4.77 -34.61
CA THR A 181 7.91 6.15 -35.14
C THR A 181 6.50 6.73 -35.19
N PRO A 182 6.00 7.28 -34.08
CA PRO A 182 4.67 7.89 -34.05
C PRO A 182 4.65 9.19 -34.87
N GLU A 183 3.55 9.45 -35.55
CA GLU A 183 3.34 10.71 -36.28
C GLU A 183 3.29 11.92 -35.34
N HIS A 184 2.75 11.71 -34.12
CA HIS A 184 2.70 12.71 -33.08
C HIS A 184 3.40 12.20 -31.83
N THR A 185 3.77 13.09 -30.92
CA THR A 185 4.36 12.73 -29.64
C THR A 185 3.43 11.78 -28.89
N ALA A 186 3.92 10.56 -28.63
CA ALA A 186 3.20 9.57 -27.86
C ALA A 186 3.71 9.56 -26.41
N GLY A 187 2.79 9.51 -25.44
CA GLY A 187 3.11 9.49 -24.02
C GLY A 187 2.28 8.48 -23.25
N LEU A 188 2.86 7.89 -22.23
CA LEU A 188 2.19 7.09 -21.22
C LEU A 188 2.35 7.77 -19.86
N LEU A 189 1.24 8.08 -19.22
CA LEU A 189 1.19 8.66 -17.89
C LEU A 189 0.77 7.58 -16.91
N LEU A 190 1.63 7.24 -15.98
CA LEU A 190 1.39 6.31 -14.89
C LEU A 190 1.19 7.11 -13.60
N LEU A 191 -0.02 7.04 -13.08
CA LEU A 191 -0.49 7.89 -11.99
C LEU A 191 -0.56 7.14 -10.67
N ASP A 192 -0.45 7.88 -9.60
CA ASP A 192 -0.75 7.46 -8.24
C ASP A 192 -2.05 8.14 -7.76
N LYS A 193 -2.65 7.67 -6.66
CA LYS A 193 -3.81 8.27 -5.99
C LYS A 193 -5.14 8.18 -6.74
N GLU A 194 -5.27 7.32 -7.74
CA GLU A 194 -6.56 7.11 -8.42
C GLU A 194 -7.60 6.59 -7.43
N GLU A 195 -7.25 5.61 -6.62
CA GLU A 195 -8.10 4.90 -5.65
C GLU A 195 -8.66 5.82 -4.53
N VAL A 196 -8.12 7.01 -4.38
CA VAL A 196 -8.59 8.04 -3.43
C VAL A 196 -9.07 9.30 -4.15
N GLY A 197 -9.52 9.16 -5.40
CA GLY A 197 -10.12 10.23 -6.19
C GLY A 197 -9.11 11.18 -6.82
N ASN A 198 -7.89 10.71 -7.09
CA ASN A 198 -6.80 11.47 -7.72
C ASN A 198 -6.32 12.68 -6.90
N GLN A 199 -6.54 12.68 -5.59
CA GLN A 199 -6.11 13.74 -4.69
C GLN A 199 -4.64 13.55 -4.31
N GLY A 200 -3.90 14.64 -4.15
CA GLY A 200 -2.50 14.63 -3.74
C GLY A 200 -1.52 15.07 -4.82
N ALA A 201 -0.24 15.17 -4.44
CA ALA A 201 0.80 15.75 -5.29
C ALA A 201 1.16 14.91 -6.53
N THR A 202 0.86 13.62 -6.52
CA THR A 202 1.15 12.64 -7.58
C THR A 202 -0.08 12.15 -8.32
N GLY A 203 -1.28 12.62 -7.93
CA GLY A 203 -2.53 12.30 -8.59
C GLY A 203 -2.82 13.17 -9.81
N MET A 204 -3.78 12.76 -10.63
CA MET A 204 -4.17 13.47 -11.85
C MET A 204 -4.69 14.90 -11.59
N LYS A 205 -5.24 15.17 -10.41
CA LYS A 205 -5.72 16.51 -10.00
C LYS A 205 -4.61 17.44 -9.51
N SER A 206 -3.37 16.96 -9.49
CA SER A 206 -2.22 17.82 -9.20
C SER A 206 -1.80 18.64 -10.42
N HIS A 207 -0.96 19.64 -10.20
CA HIS A 207 -0.36 20.39 -11.30
C HIS A 207 0.85 19.66 -11.96
N LEU A 208 1.05 18.38 -11.66
CA LEU A 208 2.22 17.63 -12.17
C LEU A 208 2.22 17.55 -13.70
N LEU A 209 1.09 17.15 -14.28
CA LEU A 209 0.96 17.04 -15.75
C LEU A 209 1.09 18.38 -16.43
N GLU A 210 0.41 19.41 -15.93
CA GLU A 210 0.50 20.78 -16.48
C GLU A 210 1.94 21.30 -16.46
N ASN A 211 2.62 21.15 -15.32
CA ASN A 211 4.00 21.60 -15.17
C ASN A 211 4.98 20.82 -16.07
N LEU A 212 4.79 19.50 -16.21
CA LEU A 212 5.58 18.68 -17.10
C LEU A 212 5.39 19.09 -18.56
N THR A 213 4.13 19.25 -18.98
CA THR A 213 3.79 19.69 -20.34
C THR A 213 4.39 21.04 -20.64
N ALA A 214 4.21 22.03 -19.77
CA ALA A 214 4.80 23.36 -19.94
C ALA A 214 6.34 23.32 -20.06
N ARG A 215 7.02 22.45 -19.31
CA ARG A 215 8.48 22.27 -19.43
C ARG A 215 8.87 21.65 -20.77
N LEU A 216 8.15 20.63 -21.23
CA LEU A 216 8.40 20.01 -22.53
C LEU A 216 8.22 20.99 -23.69
N LEU A 217 7.13 21.76 -23.69
CA LEU A 217 6.86 22.76 -24.71
C LEU A 217 7.97 23.82 -24.78
N ARG A 218 8.44 24.32 -23.63
CA ARG A 218 9.56 25.26 -23.58
C ARG A 218 10.85 24.65 -24.13
N LEU A 219 11.13 23.37 -23.87
CA LEU A 219 12.30 22.69 -24.42
C LEU A 219 12.23 22.50 -25.95
N LEU A 220 11.00 22.36 -26.47
CA LEU A 220 10.74 22.21 -27.91
C LEU A 220 10.58 23.57 -28.64
N ASN A 221 10.61 24.70 -27.92
CA ASN A 221 10.29 26.04 -28.41
C ASN A 221 8.87 26.14 -29.02
N GLU A 222 7.93 25.40 -28.49
CA GLU A 222 6.54 25.39 -28.93
C GLU A 222 5.67 26.39 -28.13
N ASP A 223 4.58 26.84 -28.73
CA ASP A 223 3.61 27.76 -28.09
C ASP A 223 2.70 26.99 -27.14
N GLU A 224 2.80 27.28 -25.84
CA GLU A 224 2.03 26.62 -24.77
C GLU A 224 0.51 26.77 -24.94
N PRO A 225 -0.08 27.95 -25.30
CA PRO A 225 -1.51 28.08 -25.54
C PRO A 225 -2.03 27.19 -26.67
N LEU A 226 -1.37 27.14 -27.79
CA LEU A 226 -1.77 26.31 -28.94
C LEU A 226 -1.69 24.83 -28.64
N ALA A 227 -0.68 24.39 -27.88
CA ALA A 227 -0.56 22.99 -27.49
C ALA A 227 -1.63 22.55 -26.50
N ARG A 228 -2.11 23.43 -25.62
CA ARG A 228 -3.24 23.15 -24.73
C ARG A 228 -4.54 22.96 -25.50
N GLU A 229 -4.81 23.77 -26.53
CA GLU A 229 -5.98 23.61 -27.39
C GLU A 229 -5.95 22.30 -28.20
N ALA A 230 -4.78 21.84 -28.60
CA ALA A 230 -4.60 20.60 -29.36
C ALA A 230 -4.73 19.31 -28.52
N THR A 231 -4.68 19.42 -27.20
CA THR A 231 -4.70 18.26 -26.27
C THR A 231 -6.12 17.97 -25.74
N LEU A 232 -7.11 18.80 -26.06
CA LEU A 232 -8.52 18.62 -25.72
C LEU A 232 -9.26 17.90 -26.84
#